data_16c71282787dc4aac1164ab2788b96b7
#
_entry.id   16c71282787dc4aac1164ab2788b96b7
#
_cell.length_a   1.000
_cell.length_b   1.000
_cell.length_c   1.000
_cell.angle_alpha   90.00
_cell.angle_beta   90.00
_cell.angle_gamma   90.00
#
_symmetry.space_group_name_H-M   'P 1'
#
loop_
_entity.id
_entity.type
_entity.pdbx_description
1 polymer ?
#
loop_
_entity_poly.entity_id
_entity_poly.type
_entity_poly.pdbx_seq_one_letter_code
_entity_poly.pdbx_strand_id
1 'polypeptide(L)'
;MTVLIEEMAWPQVEQAIAEGKTTVILACGAVEQHGPHLPTGTDAYLGTAIAERAAHMAGTALVAPTLRPGLSDHHMSFPGSFTLRPETFVALLTDYCTSLVRHGFERIVIFPSHGGNMDVMKAHLPWLARSVADQCELVLSMRLLEDMRRMADYLAEHGVGIGRAGAHAGYTETAMMLAHSPALVQMEHAAPGLSDDEFYAPEQLMQSQLSSFLYGIRSQSANGILGDPTGADAEVGENLLRMAAESLCQDVTATSRRPTPAAGTATAG
;
A
#
# COMPACT_ATOMS: atom_id res chain seq x y z
N MET A 1 5.08 18.38 13.24
CA MET A 1 3.60 18.33 13.36
C MET A 1 3.15 17.08 12.62
N THR A 2 2.25 16.26 13.18
CA THR A 2 1.77 15.04 12.51
C THR A 2 1.01 15.38 11.22
N VAL A 3 1.06 14.47 10.25
CA VAL A 3 0.26 14.49 9.02
C VAL A 3 -0.83 13.43 9.03
N LEU A 4 -0.86 12.59 10.08
CA LEU A 4 -1.84 11.52 10.26
C LEU A 4 -3.14 12.11 10.83
N ILE A 5 -4.23 12.06 10.07
CA ILE A 5 -5.53 12.62 10.48
C ILE A 5 -6.03 12.01 11.79
N GLU A 6 -5.79 10.70 12.00
CA GLU A 6 -6.22 10.00 13.23
C GLU A 6 -5.49 10.45 14.51
N GLU A 7 -4.39 11.19 14.39
CA GLU A 7 -3.64 11.80 15.50
C GLU A 7 -3.97 13.30 15.68
N MET A 8 -4.81 13.86 14.83
CA MET A 8 -5.17 15.28 14.86
C MET A 8 -6.54 15.48 15.53
N ALA A 9 -6.66 16.56 16.30
CA ALA A 9 -7.99 17.04 16.71
C ALA A 9 -8.69 17.67 15.50
N TRP A 10 -10.03 17.58 15.43
CA TRP A 10 -10.78 18.09 14.29
C TRP A 10 -10.48 19.55 13.90
N PRO A 11 -10.21 20.51 14.81
CA PRO A 11 -9.85 21.88 14.40
C PRO A 11 -8.50 21.97 13.69
N GLN A 12 -7.57 21.02 13.99
CA GLN A 12 -6.28 20.96 13.31
C GLN A 12 -6.42 20.45 11.85
N VAL A 13 -7.35 19.52 11.62
CA VAL A 13 -7.69 19.07 10.27
C VAL A 13 -8.33 20.18 9.47
N GLU A 14 -9.31 20.90 10.06
CA GLU A 14 -9.97 22.04 9.43
C GLU A 14 -8.96 23.14 9.04
N GLN A 15 -8.06 23.49 9.97
CA GLN A 15 -6.99 24.47 9.70
C GLN A 15 -6.06 23.99 8.58
N ALA A 16 -5.64 22.75 8.58
CA ALA A 16 -4.75 22.21 7.54
C ALA A 16 -5.38 22.28 6.14
N ILE A 17 -6.68 21.98 6.03
CA ILE A 17 -7.44 22.11 4.77
C ILE A 17 -7.52 23.59 4.36
N ALA A 18 -7.83 24.49 5.32
CA ALA A 18 -7.88 25.94 5.05
C ALA A 18 -6.51 26.52 4.63
N GLU A 19 -5.41 25.92 5.08
CA GLU A 19 -4.03 26.24 4.69
C GLU A 19 -3.63 25.63 3.33
N GLY A 20 -4.53 24.92 2.64
CA GLY A 20 -4.32 24.37 1.30
C GLY A 20 -3.85 22.89 1.27
N LYS A 21 -3.87 22.18 2.40
CA LYS A 21 -3.60 20.72 2.42
C LYS A 21 -4.86 19.96 2.01
N THR A 22 -5.27 20.12 0.76
CA THR A 22 -6.50 19.51 0.20
C THR A 22 -6.24 18.16 -0.46
N THR A 23 -4.99 17.69 -0.48
CA THR A 23 -4.63 16.32 -0.90
C THR A 23 -4.56 15.39 0.30
N VAL A 24 -5.08 14.17 0.16
CA VAL A 24 -4.99 13.13 1.19
C VAL A 24 -4.54 11.80 0.60
N ILE A 25 -3.66 11.09 1.31
CA ILE A 25 -3.22 9.75 0.97
C ILE A 25 -4.07 8.75 1.77
N LEU A 26 -4.65 7.77 1.10
CA LEU A 26 -5.38 6.67 1.70
C LEU A 26 -4.64 5.36 1.42
N ALA A 27 -3.92 4.85 2.41
CA ALA A 27 -3.27 3.54 2.33
C ALA A 27 -4.31 2.42 2.54
N CYS A 28 -4.23 1.38 1.73
CA CYS A 28 -5.10 0.20 1.78
C CYS A 28 -4.24 -1.05 1.98
N GLY A 29 -4.08 -1.44 3.24
CA GLY A 29 -3.32 -2.61 3.65
C GLY A 29 -4.18 -3.85 3.84
N ALA A 30 -3.65 -4.78 4.64
CA ALA A 30 -4.33 -5.99 5.09
C ALA A 30 -3.94 -6.34 6.53
N VAL A 31 -4.66 -7.30 7.09
CA VAL A 31 -4.29 -8.02 8.31
C VAL A 31 -4.21 -9.49 7.94
N GLU A 32 -3.03 -9.97 7.65
CA GLU A 32 -2.78 -11.32 7.18
C GLU A 32 -1.44 -11.87 7.69
N GLN A 33 -1.28 -13.18 7.67
CA GLN A 33 -0.03 -13.80 8.07
C GLN A 33 1.15 -13.25 7.26
N HIS A 34 2.27 -13.02 7.91
CA HIS A 34 3.57 -12.63 7.32
C HIS A 34 4.70 -13.48 7.90
N GLY A 35 4.55 -14.80 7.76
CA GLY A 35 5.48 -15.73 8.37
C GLY A 35 5.39 -15.74 9.91
N PRO A 36 6.28 -16.51 10.58
CA PRO A 36 6.26 -16.58 12.04
C PRO A 36 6.99 -15.41 12.72
N HIS A 37 7.62 -14.51 11.97
CA HIS A 37 8.53 -13.48 12.47
C HIS A 37 7.99 -12.05 12.35
N LEU A 38 7.01 -11.81 11.47
CA LEU A 38 6.39 -10.50 11.30
C LEU A 38 4.96 -10.48 11.87
N PRO A 39 4.48 -9.31 12.33
CA PRO A 39 3.10 -9.16 12.78
C PRO A 39 2.12 -9.28 11.62
N THR A 40 0.90 -9.75 11.89
CA THR A 40 -0.14 -9.87 10.86
C THR A 40 -0.60 -8.54 10.26
N GLY A 41 -0.27 -7.42 10.88
CA GLY A 41 -0.58 -6.08 10.38
C GLY A 41 0.50 -5.44 9.51
N THR A 42 1.49 -6.19 9.04
CA THR A 42 2.67 -5.68 8.29
C THR A 42 2.27 -4.74 7.16
N ASP A 43 1.35 -5.13 6.29
CA ASP A 43 0.88 -4.28 5.17
C ASP A 43 0.32 -2.94 5.63
N ALA A 44 -0.43 -2.95 6.74
CA ALA A 44 -1.00 -1.72 7.28
C ALA A 44 0.07 -0.84 7.94
N TYR A 45 1.04 -1.42 8.64
CA TYR A 45 2.17 -0.68 9.22
C TYR A 45 3.03 -0.04 8.13
N LEU A 46 3.44 -0.83 7.13
CA LEU A 46 4.27 -0.33 6.03
C LEU A 46 3.50 0.68 5.17
N GLY A 47 2.21 0.41 4.88
CA GLY A 47 1.36 1.34 4.16
C GLY A 47 1.26 2.70 4.84
N THR A 48 1.04 2.72 6.16
CA THR A 48 1.00 3.96 6.95
C THR A 48 2.36 4.66 6.93
N ALA A 49 3.45 3.93 7.16
CA ALA A 49 4.81 4.48 7.21
C ALA A 49 5.25 5.11 5.89
N ILE A 50 4.90 4.49 4.76
CA ILE A 50 5.21 5.00 3.41
C ILE A 50 4.35 6.24 3.12
N ALA A 51 3.05 6.20 3.44
CA ALA A 51 2.13 7.32 3.24
C ALA A 51 2.54 8.55 4.07
N GLU A 52 2.93 8.35 5.32
CA GLU A 52 3.39 9.41 6.21
C GLU A 52 4.67 10.09 5.66
N ARG A 53 5.67 9.29 5.26
CA ARG A 53 6.90 9.82 4.65
C ARG A 53 6.60 10.60 3.36
N ALA A 54 5.74 10.06 2.50
CA ALA A 54 5.34 10.73 1.25
C ALA A 54 4.61 12.05 1.52
N ALA A 55 3.71 12.10 2.50
CA ALA A 55 3.01 13.32 2.89
C ALA A 55 3.97 14.39 3.45
N HIS A 56 4.95 14.00 4.26
CA HIS A 56 6.00 14.90 4.74
C HIS A 56 6.87 15.44 3.60
N MET A 57 7.26 14.58 2.65
CA MET A 57 8.03 15.01 1.46
C MET A 57 7.25 15.99 0.57
N ALA A 58 5.97 15.72 0.37
CA ALA A 58 5.10 16.59 -0.43
C ALA A 58 4.80 17.94 0.25
N GLY A 59 4.68 17.96 1.57
CA GLY A 59 4.35 19.15 2.37
C GLY A 59 2.90 19.64 2.25
N THR A 60 2.13 19.12 1.28
CA THR A 60 0.78 19.57 0.90
C THR A 60 -0.30 18.53 1.14
N ALA A 61 0.05 17.39 1.72
CA ALA A 61 -0.88 16.27 1.92
C ALA A 61 -1.03 15.91 3.40
N LEU A 62 -2.20 15.33 3.71
CA LEU A 62 -2.46 14.59 4.94
C LEU A 62 -2.58 13.09 4.64
N VAL A 63 -2.62 12.26 5.66
CA VAL A 63 -2.80 10.81 5.56
C VAL A 63 -4.09 10.42 6.29
N ALA A 64 -5.01 9.81 5.58
CA ALA A 64 -6.22 9.24 6.17
C ALA A 64 -5.88 7.97 6.98
N PRO A 65 -6.73 7.58 7.96
CA PRO A 65 -6.56 6.30 8.64
C PRO A 65 -6.46 5.15 7.64
N THR A 66 -5.40 4.35 7.75
CA THR A 66 -5.15 3.22 6.85
C THR A 66 -6.28 2.19 6.92
N LEU A 67 -6.79 1.74 5.77
CA LEU A 67 -7.68 0.58 5.72
C LEU A 67 -6.88 -0.67 6.11
N ARG A 68 -7.10 -1.18 7.32
CA ARG A 68 -6.34 -2.31 7.84
C ARG A 68 -6.82 -3.66 7.30
N PRO A 69 -8.13 -4.01 7.33
CA PRO A 69 -8.59 -5.25 6.71
C PRO A 69 -8.66 -5.11 5.18
N GLY A 70 -8.16 -6.13 4.48
CA GLY A 70 -8.13 -6.19 3.03
C GLY A 70 -8.68 -7.51 2.48
N LEU A 71 -8.26 -7.87 1.28
CA LEU A 71 -8.66 -9.08 0.54
C LEU A 71 -7.58 -10.15 0.65
N SER A 72 -7.61 -10.94 1.71
CA SER A 72 -6.57 -11.88 2.12
C SER A 72 -7.06 -13.34 2.15
N ASP A 73 -8.00 -13.70 1.27
CA ASP A 73 -8.58 -15.05 1.23
C ASP A 73 -7.53 -16.15 1.04
N HIS A 74 -6.51 -15.87 0.24
CA HIS A 74 -5.38 -16.76 -0.01
C HIS A 74 -4.47 -16.98 1.22
N HIS A 75 -4.63 -16.21 2.29
CA HIS A 75 -3.92 -16.37 3.57
C HIS A 75 -4.75 -17.04 4.66
N MET A 76 -6.03 -17.34 4.42
CA MET A 76 -6.97 -17.82 5.46
C MET A 76 -6.64 -19.20 6.06
N SER A 77 -5.73 -19.95 5.45
CA SER A 77 -5.20 -21.19 6.03
C SER A 77 -4.25 -20.96 7.23
N PHE A 78 -3.90 -19.70 7.51
CA PHE A 78 -3.07 -19.32 8.67
C PHE A 78 -3.90 -18.50 9.66
N PRO A 79 -3.91 -18.88 10.96
CA PRO A 79 -4.60 -18.12 11.99
C PRO A 79 -4.12 -16.66 12.09
N GLY A 80 -5.02 -15.76 12.44
CA GLY A 80 -4.72 -14.33 12.59
C GLY A 80 -4.89 -13.52 11.30
N SER A 81 -5.15 -14.17 10.16
CA SER A 81 -5.54 -13.49 8.92
C SER A 81 -7.03 -13.12 8.94
N PHE A 82 -7.35 -11.94 8.44
CA PHE A 82 -8.72 -11.45 8.25
C PHE A 82 -8.91 -11.09 6.79
N THR A 83 -10.01 -11.53 6.19
CA THR A 83 -10.37 -11.15 4.82
C THR A 83 -11.73 -10.51 4.76
N LEU A 84 -11.89 -9.52 3.91
CA LEU A 84 -13.19 -8.96 3.55
C LEU A 84 -13.71 -9.61 2.26
N ARG A 85 -15.01 -9.61 2.09
CA ARG A 85 -15.59 -9.84 0.76
C ARG A 85 -15.31 -8.63 -0.13
N PRO A 86 -15.12 -8.82 -1.46
CA PRO A 86 -14.86 -7.72 -2.37
C PRO A 86 -15.87 -6.57 -2.25
N GLU A 87 -17.16 -6.89 -2.12
CA GLU A 87 -18.23 -5.88 -1.98
C GLU A 87 -18.09 -5.06 -0.69
N THR A 88 -17.67 -5.71 0.40
CA THR A 88 -17.44 -5.05 1.69
C THR A 88 -16.25 -4.12 1.61
N PHE A 89 -15.17 -4.56 0.99
CA PHE A 89 -13.97 -3.75 0.79
C PHE A 89 -14.27 -2.51 -0.06
N VAL A 90 -15.00 -2.69 -1.18
CA VAL A 90 -15.41 -1.58 -2.06
C VAL A 90 -16.33 -0.60 -1.34
N ALA A 91 -17.29 -1.09 -0.54
CA ALA A 91 -18.17 -0.24 0.25
C ALA A 91 -17.37 0.60 1.27
N LEU A 92 -16.44 -0.05 2.00
CA LEU A 92 -15.58 0.63 2.96
C LEU A 92 -14.71 1.72 2.29
N LEU A 93 -14.08 1.40 1.15
CA LEU A 93 -13.29 2.34 0.37
C LEU A 93 -14.14 3.53 -0.09
N THR A 94 -15.38 3.26 -0.54
CA THR A 94 -16.33 4.29 -0.98
C THR A 94 -16.71 5.22 0.17
N ASP A 95 -17.02 4.68 1.34
CA ASP A 95 -17.39 5.46 2.52
C ASP A 95 -16.24 6.36 2.99
N TYR A 96 -15.00 5.86 2.97
CA TYR A 96 -13.80 6.68 3.26
C TYR A 96 -13.66 7.83 2.26
N CYS A 97 -13.67 7.55 0.97
CA CYS A 97 -13.54 8.58 -0.06
C CYS A 97 -14.69 9.62 0.02
N THR A 98 -15.92 9.17 0.23
CA THR A 98 -17.07 10.07 0.38
C THR A 98 -16.94 10.97 1.61
N SER A 99 -16.44 10.43 2.72
CA SER A 99 -16.21 11.19 3.94
C SER A 99 -15.13 12.26 3.73
N LEU A 100 -14.03 11.90 3.08
CA LEU A 100 -12.94 12.84 2.78
C LEU A 100 -13.42 13.98 1.87
N VAL A 101 -14.18 13.65 0.83
CA VAL A 101 -14.77 14.66 -0.08
C VAL A 101 -15.68 15.62 0.68
N ARG A 102 -16.53 15.11 1.59
CA ARG A 102 -17.42 15.97 2.41
C ARG A 102 -16.66 16.96 3.29
N HIS A 103 -15.43 16.63 3.69
CA HIS A 103 -14.58 17.50 4.49
C HIS A 103 -13.74 18.49 3.69
N GLY A 104 -13.85 18.49 2.36
CA GLY A 104 -13.17 19.45 1.50
C GLY A 104 -11.84 18.99 0.93
N PHE A 105 -11.52 17.70 0.99
CA PHE A 105 -10.39 17.17 0.25
C PHE A 105 -10.71 17.12 -1.24
N GLU A 106 -9.82 17.71 -2.06
CA GLU A 106 -9.99 17.88 -3.51
C GLU A 106 -9.24 16.80 -4.30
N ARG A 107 -8.32 16.07 -3.64
CA ARG A 107 -7.54 14.99 -4.23
C ARG A 107 -7.31 13.87 -3.23
N ILE A 108 -7.63 12.63 -3.64
CA ILE A 108 -7.38 11.42 -2.86
C ILE A 108 -6.44 10.53 -3.65
N VAL A 109 -5.25 10.27 -3.10
CA VAL A 109 -4.28 9.31 -3.63
C VAL A 109 -4.44 8.00 -2.88
N ILE A 110 -5.02 7.01 -3.56
CA ILE A 110 -5.25 5.67 -3.01
C ILE A 110 -3.98 4.86 -3.25
N PHE A 111 -3.38 4.35 -2.18
CA PHE A 111 -2.14 3.59 -2.19
C PHE A 111 -2.39 2.14 -1.73
N PRO A 112 -2.37 1.15 -2.64
CA PRO A 112 -2.46 -0.26 -2.26
C PRO A 112 -1.12 -0.71 -1.66
N SER A 113 -1.07 -0.94 -0.35
CA SER A 113 0.08 -1.53 0.34
C SER A 113 -0.05 -3.05 0.52
N HIS A 114 -1.11 -3.65 -0.04
CA HIS A 114 -1.37 -5.08 -0.09
C HIS A 114 -1.73 -5.50 -1.52
N GLY A 115 -1.02 -6.49 -2.07
CA GLY A 115 -1.21 -6.96 -3.44
C GLY A 115 -2.61 -7.50 -3.73
N GLY A 116 -3.23 -8.18 -2.76
CA GLY A 116 -4.56 -8.76 -2.90
C GLY A 116 -5.68 -7.72 -3.13
N ASN A 117 -5.48 -6.46 -2.75
CA ASN A 117 -6.45 -5.39 -2.97
C ASN A 117 -6.47 -4.86 -4.41
N MET A 118 -5.37 -5.06 -5.14
CA MET A 118 -5.05 -4.32 -6.37
C MET A 118 -6.10 -4.49 -7.46
N ASP A 119 -6.49 -5.73 -7.77
CA ASP A 119 -7.37 -6.01 -8.91
C ASP A 119 -8.81 -5.52 -8.65
N VAL A 120 -9.29 -5.67 -7.42
CA VAL A 120 -10.60 -5.14 -7.03
C VAL A 120 -10.59 -3.61 -7.07
N MET A 121 -9.51 -2.97 -6.60
CA MET A 121 -9.38 -1.51 -6.69
C MET A 121 -9.38 -1.04 -8.14
N LYS A 122 -8.59 -1.66 -9.03
CA LYS A 122 -8.56 -1.34 -10.46
C LYS A 122 -9.95 -1.47 -11.11
N ALA A 123 -10.68 -2.54 -10.80
CA ALA A 123 -11.98 -2.79 -11.38
C ALA A 123 -13.05 -1.77 -10.93
N HIS A 124 -12.97 -1.31 -9.68
CA HIS A 124 -14.01 -0.46 -9.08
C HIS A 124 -13.68 1.04 -9.07
N LEU A 125 -12.39 1.42 -9.16
CA LEU A 125 -11.99 2.82 -9.16
C LEU A 125 -12.71 3.70 -10.19
N PRO A 126 -12.98 3.25 -11.45
CA PRO A 126 -13.70 4.07 -12.42
C PRO A 126 -15.13 4.44 -11.99
N TRP A 127 -15.78 3.60 -11.18
CA TRP A 127 -17.10 3.87 -10.62
C TRP A 127 -17.02 4.87 -9.47
N LEU A 128 -16.09 4.65 -8.56
CA LEU A 128 -15.85 5.54 -7.43
C LEU A 128 -15.41 6.92 -7.90
N ALA A 129 -14.51 7.00 -8.89
CA ALA A 129 -14.09 8.26 -9.46
C ALA A 129 -15.24 9.07 -10.06
N ARG A 130 -16.19 8.40 -10.73
CA ARG A 130 -17.39 9.08 -11.26
C ARG A 130 -18.31 9.61 -10.16
N SER A 131 -18.42 8.90 -9.04
CA SER A 131 -19.29 9.33 -7.94
C SER A 131 -18.84 10.61 -7.25
N VAL A 132 -17.56 10.96 -7.37
CA VAL A 132 -16.94 12.16 -6.74
C VAL A 132 -16.32 13.13 -7.75
N ALA A 133 -16.47 12.88 -9.06
CA ALA A 133 -15.73 13.55 -10.13
C ALA A 133 -15.83 15.08 -10.12
N ASP A 134 -16.98 15.62 -9.74
CA ASP A 134 -17.21 17.08 -9.72
C ASP A 134 -16.51 17.77 -8.53
N GLN A 135 -16.15 17.03 -7.49
CA GLN A 135 -15.64 17.55 -6.23
C GLN A 135 -14.19 17.14 -5.96
N CYS A 136 -13.78 15.93 -6.36
CA CYS A 136 -12.50 15.36 -5.98
C CYS A 136 -11.86 14.57 -7.13
N GLU A 137 -10.53 14.66 -7.25
CA GLU A 137 -9.74 13.79 -8.12
C GLU A 137 -9.33 12.53 -7.34
N LEU A 138 -9.65 11.35 -7.89
CA LEU A 138 -9.14 10.09 -7.37
C LEU A 138 -7.95 9.62 -8.21
N VAL A 139 -6.85 9.30 -7.53
CA VAL A 139 -5.65 8.74 -8.13
C VAL A 139 -5.39 7.39 -7.48
N LEU A 140 -5.34 6.32 -8.26
CA LEU A 140 -4.81 5.03 -7.80
C LEU A 140 -3.31 5.02 -8.10
N SER A 141 -2.49 4.94 -7.07
CA SER A 141 -1.05 4.75 -7.24
C SER A 141 -0.78 3.37 -7.83
N MET A 142 -0.23 3.36 -9.05
CA MET A 142 0.07 2.14 -9.81
C MET A 142 1.56 1.89 -9.96
N ARG A 143 2.38 2.57 -9.16
CA ARG A 143 3.84 2.52 -9.25
C ARG A 143 4.46 1.24 -8.69
N LEU A 144 3.63 0.37 -8.09
CA LEU A 144 4.10 -0.84 -7.42
C LEU A 144 5.08 -1.67 -8.26
N LEU A 145 4.81 -1.87 -9.55
CA LEU A 145 5.72 -2.65 -10.42
C LEU A 145 7.05 -1.93 -10.70
N GLU A 146 7.02 -0.62 -10.84
CA GLU A 146 8.23 0.19 -11.01
C GLU A 146 9.04 0.19 -9.71
N ASP A 147 8.37 0.33 -8.57
CA ASP A 147 8.99 0.31 -7.25
C ASP A 147 9.61 -1.05 -6.94
N MET A 148 8.92 -2.15 -7.23
CA MET A 148 9.47 -3.50 -7.07
C MET A 148 10.76 -3.70 -7.87
N ARG A 149 10.83 -3.20 -9.11
CA ARG A 149 12.03 -3.29 -9.93
C ARG A 149 13.17 -2.46 -9.33
N ARG A 150 12.90 -1.19 -8.99
CA ARG A 150 13.91 -0.32 -8.36
C ARG A 150 14.44 -0.89 -7.05
N MET A 151 13.55 -1.46 -6.23
CA MET A 151 13.94 -2.11 -4.99
C MET A 151 14.74 -3.39 -5.23
N ALA A 152 14.37 -4.19 -6.24
CA ALA A 152 15.11 -5.39 -6.61
C ALA A 152 16.53 -5.05 -7.10
N ASP A 153 16.69 -4.01 -7.93
CA ASP A 153 18.00 -3.53 -8.39
C ASP A 153 18.85 -3.07 -7.21
N TYR A 154 18.28 -2.26 -6.31
CA TYR A 154 18.95 -1.82 -5.07
C TYR A 154 19.37 -3.00 -4.18
N LEU A 155 18.49 -3.98 -3.99
CA LEU A 155 18.77 -5.17 -3.19
C LEU A 155 19.85 -6.05 -3.83
N ALA A 156 19.87 -6.17 -5.15
CA ALA A 156 20.92 -6.91 -5.87
C ALA A 156 22.30 -6.29 -5.67
N GLU A 157 22.41 -4.96 -5.65
CA GLU A 157 23.65 -4.23 -5.30
C GLU A 157 24.12 -4.53 -3.88
N HIS A 158 23.19 -4.90 -2.97
CA HIS A 158 23.48 -5.29 -1.58
C HIS A 158 23.57 -6.83 -1.40
N GLY A 159 23.68 -7.60 -2.50
CA GLY A 159 23.86 -9.05 -2.46
C GLY A 159 22.59 -9.83 -2.12
N VAL A 160 21.42 -9.21 -2.27
CA VAL A 160 20.11 -9.86 -2.05
C VAL A 160 19.45 -10.13 -3.40
N GLY A 161 19.43 -11.41 -3.81
CA GLY A 161 18.75 -11.86 -5.03
C GLY A 161 17.23 -11.74 -4.94
N ILE A 162 16.55 -11.81 -6.09
CA ILE A 162 15.09 -11.61 -6.20
C ILE A 162 14.30 -12.66 -5.40
N GLY A 163 14.75 -13.91 -5.36
CA GLY A 163 14.11 -14.96 -4.57
C GLY A 163 14.16 -14.69 -3.07
N ARG A 164 15.28 -14.14 -2.56
CA ARG A 164 15.39 -13.73 -1.17
C ARG A 164 14.57 -12.48 -0.87
N ALA A 165 14.63 -11.47 -1.76
CA ALA A 165 13.82 -10.26 -1.64
C ALA A 165 12.36 -10.62 -1.40
N GLY A 166 11.85 -11.57 -2.19
CA GLY A 166 10.55 -12.20 -2.03
C GLY A 166 9.38 -11.33 -2.43
N ALA A 167 8.20 -11.93 -2.45
CA ALA A 167 6.93 -11.26 -2.73
C ALA A 167 6.02 -11.17 -1.50
N HIS A 168 6.36 -11.87 -0.38
CA HIS A 168 5.59 -11.85 0.85
C HIS A 168 6.43 -12.32 2.04
N ALA A 169 6.49 -11.51 3.08
CA ALA A 169 7.26 -11.77 4.31
C ALA A 169 8.74 -12.13 4.08
N GLY A 170 9.31 -11.74 2.94
CA GLY A 170 10.71 -11.95 2.58
C GLY A 170 11.63 -10.88 3.15
N TYR A 171 12.85 -10.79 2.58
CA TYR A 171 13.84 -9.83 3.01
C TYR A 171 13.32 -8.38 2.96
N THR A 172 12.63 -8.02 1.86
CA THR A 172 12.15 -6.66 1.60
C THR A 172 11.26 -6.14 2.73
N GLU A 173 10.18 -6.86 3.04
CA GLU A 173 9.23 -6.42 4.07
C GLU A 173 9.82 -6.54 5.47
N THR A 174 10.65 -7.55 5.72
CA THR A 174 11.33 -7.73 7.01
C THR A 174 12.29 -6.59 7.29
N ALA A 175 13.08 -6.17 6.30
CA ALA A 175 13.99 -5.03 6.43
C ALA A 175 13.21 -3.74 6.71
N MET A 176 12.13 -3.47 5.96
CA MET A 176 11.28 -2.29 6.18
C MET A 176 10.61 -2.31 7.56
N MET A 177 10.16 -3.47 8.05
CA MET A 177 9.59 -3.59 9.39
C MET A 177 10.63 -3.42 10.49
N LEU A 178 11.86 -3.91 10.30
CA LEU A 178 12.99 -3.65 11.23
C LEU A 178 13.31 -2.16 11.31
N ALA A 179 13.22 -1.42 10.22
CA ALA A 179 13.43 0.02 10.21
C ALA A 179 12.29 0.80 10.87
N HIS A 180 11.03 0.37 10.64
CA HIS A 180 9.86 1.12 11.10
C HIS A 180 9.39 0.72 12.50
N SER A 181 9.29 -0.59 12.76
CA SER A 181 8.70 -1.14 13.99
C SER A 181 9.47 -2.35 14.49
N PRO A 182 10.77 -2.20 14.86
CA PRO A 182 11.63 -3.33 15.22
C PRO A 182 11.10 -4.14 16.41
N ALA A 183 10.39 -3.51 17.33
CA ALA A 183 9.80 -4.17 18.49
C ALA A 183 8.70 -5.20 18.14
N LEU A 184 8.17 -5.17 16.93
CA LEU A 184 7.16 -6.12 16.44
C LEU A 184 7.76 -7.26 15.62
N VAL A 185 9.06 -7.22 15.33
CA VAL A 185 9.76 -8.23 14.52
C VAL A 185 10.45 -9.26 15.42
N GLN A 186 10.20 -10.53 15.19
CA GLN A 186 10.75 -11.64 15.97
C GLN A 186 11.76 -12.42 15.10
N MET A 187 12.97 -11.82 14.92
CA MET A 187 13.99 -12.38 14.02
C MET A 187 14.45 -13.79 14.40
N GLU A 188 14.31 -14.18 15.65
CA GLU A 188 14.57 -15.55 16.13
C GLU A 188 13.64 -16.60 15.50
N HIS A 189 12.53 -16.18 14.92
CA HIS A 189 11.58 -17.02 14.19
C HIS A 189 11.70 -16.87 12.67
N ALA A 190 12.58 -16.01 12.19
CA ALA A 190 12.83 -15.83 10.75
C ALA A 190 13.47 -17.10 10.16
N ALA A 191 12.87 -17.62 9.11
CA ALA A 191 13.37 -18.77 8.38
C ALA A 191 13.05 -18.64 6.89
N PRO A 192 13.87 -19.22 5.99
CA PRO A 192 13.57 -19.21 4.56
C PRO A 192 12.21 -19.88 4.28
N GLY A 193 11.45 -19.25 3.38
CA GLY A 193 10.28 -19.84 2.74
C GLY A 193 10.59 -20.24 1.30
N LEU A 194 9.66 -20.02 0.39
CA LEU A 194 9.88 -20.21 -1.04
C LEU A 194 10.73 -19.03 -1.57
N SER A 195 12.02 -19.29 -1.84
CA SER A 195 13.01 -18.28 -2.20
C SER A 195 13.82 -18.63 -3.44
N ASP A 196 13.29 -19.49 -4.32
CA ASP A 196 13.90 -19.87 -5.58
C ASP A 196 13.78 -18.71 -6.58
N ASP A 197 14.91 -18.23 -7.11
CA ASP A 197 14.94 -17.15 -8.11
C ASP A 197 14.11 -17.49 -9.38
N GLU A 198 14.04 -18.77 -9.77
CA GLU A 198 13.26 -19.20 -10.93
C GLU A 198 11.76 -18.99 -10.71
N PHE A 199 11.26 -19.14 -9.47
CA PHE A 199 9.87 -18.87 -9.11
C PHE A 199 9.49 -17.39 -9.33
N TYR A 200 10.45 -16.50 -9.15
CA TYR A 200 10.27 -15.04 -9.31
C TYR A 200 10.68 -14.54 -10.69
N ALA A 201 11.11 -15.41 -11.62
CA ALA A 201 11.39 -15.01 -12.97
C ALA A 201 10.16 -14.38 -13.63
N PRO A 202 10.33 -13.32 -14.46
CA PRO A 202 9.19 -12.58 -15.04
C PRO A 202 8.18 -13.46 -15.77
N GLU A 203 8.66 -14.53 -16.42
CA GLU A 203 7.83 -15.48 -17.17
C GLU A 203 6.93 -16.33 -16.26
N GLN A 204 7.35 -16.55 -15.01
CA GLN A 204 6.63 -17.39 -14.04
C GLN A 204 5.86 -16.58 -13.02
N LEU A 205 6.21 -15.32 -12.79
CA LEU A 205 5.67 -14.49 -11.72
C LEU A 205 4.13 -14.41 -11.75
N MET A 206 3.54 -14.22 -12.93
CA MET A 206 2.08 -14.15 -13.06
C MET A 206 1.41 -15.47 -12.71
N GLN A 207 1.98 -16.60 -13.14
CA GLN A 207 1.44 -17.92 -12.84
C GLN A 207 1.60 -18.28 -11.37
N SER A 208 2.70 -17.87 -10.77
CA SER A 208 3.00 -18.06 -9.34
C SER A 208 2.02 -17.28 -8.47
N GLN A 209 1.76 -16.03 -8.80
CA GLN A 209 0.76 -15.20 -8.11
C GLN A 209 -0.64 -15.79 -8.26
N LEU A 210 -1.05 -16.18 -9.48
CA LEU A 210 -2.34 -16.81 -9.72
C LEU A 210 -2.50 -18.11 -8.91
N SER A 211 -1.43 -18.90 -8.80
CA SER A 211 -1.43 -20.12 -7.97
C SER A 211 -1.66 -19.80 -6.49
N SER A 212 -1.05 -18.73 -5.97
CA SER A 212 -1.29 -18.27 -4.59
C SER A 212 -2.76 -17.95 -4.36
N PHE A 213 -3.39 -17.21 -5.27
CA PHE A 213 -4.81 -16.86 -5.16
C PHE A 213 -5.75 -18.05 -5.30
N LEU A 214 -5.43 -19.02 -6.17
CA LEU A 214 -6.31 -20.19 -6.41
C LEU A 214 -6.19 -21.27 -5.32
N TYR A 215 -4.98 -21.50 -4.80
CA TYR A 215 -4.69 -22.63 -3.91
C TYR A 215 -4.26 -22.24 -2.50
N GLY A 216 -4.10 -20.94 -2.26
CA GLY A 216 -3.64 -20.38 -0.99
C GLY A 216 -2.12 -20.48 -0.81
N ILE A 217 -1.58 -19.57 -0.03
CA ILE A 217 -0.14 -19.45 0.25
C ILE A 217 0.44 -20.73 0.87
N ARG A 218 -0.33 -21.41 1.71
CA ARG A 218 0.13 -22.64 2.38
C ARG A 218 0.45 -23.78 1.40
N SER A 219 -0.13 -23.77 0.21
CA SER A 219 0.18 -24.75 -0.83
C SER A 219 1.59 -24.57 -1.43
N GLN A 220 2.17 -23.38 -1.30
CA GLN A 220 3.49 -23.03 -1.83
C GLN A 220 4.53 -22.94 -0.72
N SER A 221 4.15 -22.49 0.46
CA SER A 221 5.06 -22.28 1.59
C SER A 221 4.41 -22.71 2.90
N ALA A 222 5.01 -23.69 3.56
CA ALA A 222 4.50 -24.24 4.82
C ALA A 222 4.52 -23.22 5.98
N ASN A 223 5.50 -22.29 5.96
CA ASN A 223 5.65 -21.23 6.94
C ASN A 223 5.02 -19.89 6.50
N GLY A 224 4.42 -19.85 5.32
CA GLY A 224 3.75 -18.67 4.79
C GLY A 224 4.67 -17.61 4.16
N ILE A 225 5.99 -17.84 4.10
CA ILE A 225 6.96 -16.88 3.57
C ILE A 225 7.20 -17.18 2.08
N LEU A 226 7.07 -16.18 1.22
CA LEU A 226 7.52 -16.21 -0.17
C LEU A 226 8.74 -15.31 -0.28
N GLY A 227 9.91 -15.84 0.09
CA GLY A 227 11.18 -15.14 0.19
C GLY A 227 12.11 -15.77 1.24
N ASP A 228 13.18 -15.05 1.60
CA ASP A 228 14.07 -15.41 2.71
C ASP A 228 14.40 -14.17 3.56
N PRO A 229 13.79 -14.01 4.74
CA PRO A 229 13.97 -12.87 5.63
C PRO A 229 15.30 -12.89 6.39
N THR A 230 16.08 -13.99 6.33
CA THR A 230 17.27 -14.15 7.15
C THR A 230 18.33 -13.10 6.80
N GLY A 231 18.89 -12.46 7.83
CA GLY A 231 19.87 -11.40 7.65
C GLY A 231 19.30 -10.08 7.12
N ALA A 232 17.97 -9.88 7.19
CA ALA A 232 17.37 -8.58 6.85
C ALA A 232 17.95 -7.48 7.76
N ASP A 233 18.18 -6.31 7.16
CA ASP A 233 18.87 -5.18 7.77
C ASP A 233 18.00 -3.92 7.80
N ALA A 234 17.99 -3.23 8.95
CA ALA A 234 17.16 -2.04 9.16
C ALA A 234 17.63 -0.83 8.32
N GLU A 235 18.92 -0.68 8.03
CA GLU A 235 19.44 0.43 7.20
C GLU A 235 18.99 0.24 5.74
N VAL A 236 19.06 -1.00 5.23
CA VAL A 236 18.49 -1.36 3.94
C VAL A 236 16.98 -1.07 3.94
N GLY A 237 16.28 -1.45 5.02
CA GLY A 237 14.85 -1.20 5.18
C GLY A 237 14.45 0.28 5.14
N GLU A 238 15.23 1.17 5.78
CA GLU A 238 14.97 2.61 5.73
C GLU A 238 15.14 3.17 4.31
N ASN A 239 16.12 2.68 3.55
CA ASN A 239 16.28 3.06 2.15
C ASN A 239 15.11 2.57 1.29
N LEU A 240 14.62 1.34 1.50
CA LEU A 240 13.44 0.82 0.80
C LEU A 240 12.17 1.64 1.10
N LEU A 241 11.93 1.98 2.37
CA LEU A 241 10.83 2.85 2.78
C LEU A 241 10.92 4.23 2.14
N ARG A 242 12.13 4.81 2.09
CA ARG A 242 12.36 6.09 1.42
C ARG A 242 12.07 6.03 -0.07
N MET A 243 12.53 4.97 -0.77
CA MET A 243 12.29 4.76 -2.19
C MET A 243 10.79 4.65 -2.50
N ALA A 244 10.03 3.90 -1.71
CA ALA A 244 8.58 3.78 -1.84
C ALA A 244 7.88 5.13 -1.60
N ALA A 245 8.30 5.86 -0.58
CA ALA A 245 7.74 7.17 -0.25
C ALA A 245 8.03 8.22 -1.33
N GLU A 246 9.24 8.24 -1.90
CA GLU A 246 9.60 9.11 -3.02
C GLU A 246 8.71 8.85 -4.24
N SER A 247 8.45 7.58 -4.54
CA SER A 247 7.59 7.17 -5.63
C SER A 247 6.13 7.61 -5.38
N LEU A 248 5.59 7.34 -4.20
CA LEU A 248 4.23 7.78 -3.84
C LEU A 248 4.10 9.31 -3.83
N CYS A 249 5.14 10.03 -3.39
CA CYS A 249 5.19 11.49 -3.40
C CYS A 249 5.03 12.06 -4.82
N GLN A 250 5.53 11.37 -5.86
CA GLN A 250 5.31 11.79 -7.25
C GLN A 250 3.84 11.75 -7.64
N ASP A 251 3.07 10.76 -7.17
CA ASP A 251 1.62 10.71 -7.41
C ASP A 251 0.88 11.79 -6.61
N VAL A 252 1.34 12.10 -5.39
CA VAL A 252 0.79 13.15 -4.55
C VAL A 252 0.99 14.53 -5.18
N THR A 253 2.16 14.80 -5.75
CA THR A 253 2.54 16.10 -6.30
C THR A 253 2.29 16.25 -7.81
N ALA A 254 1.86 15.17 -8.50
CA ALA A 254 1.58 15.23 -9.93
C ALA A 254 0.49 16.27 -10.25
N THR A 255 0.66 16.95 -11.36
CA THR A 255 -0.37 17.90 -11.85
C THR A 255 -1.70 17.17 -12.05
N SER A 256 -2.80 17.78 -11.59
CA SER A 256 -4.15 17.22 -11.77
C SER A 256 -4.41 16.91 -13.24
N ARG A 257 -4.93 15.71 -13.50
CA ARG A 257 -5.37 15.26 -14.83
C ARG A 257 -6.87 15.47 -15.03
N ARG A 258 -7.54 16.17 -14.12
CA ARG A 258 -8.96 16.50 -14.32
C ARG A 258 -9.12 17.27 -15.62
N PRO A 259 -10.02 16.86 -16.52
CA PRO A 259 -10.42 17.71 -17.63
C PRO A 259 -10.94 19.05 -17.06
N THR A 260 -10.41 20.15 -17.51
CA THR A 260 -11.00 21.47 -17.20
C THR A 260 -12.44 21.40 -17.68
N PRO A 261 -13.46 21.71 -16.84
CA PRO A 261 -14.83 21.78 -17.32
C PRO A 261 -14.86 22.66 -18.56
N ALA A 262 -15.38 22.16 -19.68
CA ALA A 262 -15.58 22.99 -20.86
C ALA A 262 -16.35 24.24 -20.40
N ALA A 263 -15.79 25.41 -20.63
CA ALA A 263 -16.43 26.68 -20.29
C ALA A 263 -17.87 26.62 -20.81
N GLY A 264 -18.84 26.63 -19.88
CA GLY A 264 -20.22 26.34 -20.18
C GLY A 264 -20.71 27.14 -21.35
N THR A 265 -21.26 26.47 -22.35
CA THR A 265 -22.28 27.06 -23.21
C THR A 265 -23.44 27.42 -22.28
N ALA A 266 -23.48 28.65 -21.83
CA ALA A 266 -24.68 29.24 -21.27
C ALA A 266 -25.76 29.11 -22.35
N THR A 267 -26.61 28.08 -22.21
CA THR A 267 -27.86 28.03 -22.95
C THR A 267 -28.74 29.14 -22.38
N ALA A 268 -28.71 30.27 -23.06
CA ALA A 268 -29.80 31.23 -22.95
C ALA A 268 -31.06 30.56 -23.45
N GLY A 269 -32.07 30.50 -22.62
CA GLY A 269 -33.39 29.98 -22.94
C GLY A 269 -34.28 30.03 -21.69
#